data_051e14022e18c91d235260695d44d451
#
_entry.id   051e14022e18c91d235260695d44d451
#
_cell.length_a   1.000
_cell.length_b   1.000
_cell.length_c   1.000
_cell.angle_alpha   90.00
_cell.angle_beta   90.00
_cell.angle_gamma   90.00
#
_symmetry.space_group_name_H-M   'P 1'
#
loop_
_entity.id
_entity.type
_entity.pdbx_description
1 polymer ?
#
loop_
_entity_poly.entity_id
_entity_poly.type
_entity_poly.pdbx_seq_one_letter_code
_entity_poly.pdbx_strand_id
1 'polypeptide(L)'
;MMTFFSEEDILQMPKVKRLNIINSITGIKPANLISTIDERNRHNLAIFSSVVHLGSNPALIGFILRPQEKIRRHTYENILENGYYTINHLPNHKTLEGHY
;
A
#
# COMPACT_ATOMS: atom_id res chain seq x y z
N MET A 1 -18.22 3.90 24.82
CA MET A 1 -17.17 3.25 25.61
C MET A 1 -15.82 3.48 24.95
N MET A 2 -14.84 3.91 25.73
CA MET A 2 -13.48 4.08 25.21
C MET A 2 -12.66 2.83 25.49
N THR A 3 -11.87 2.42 24.52
CA THR A 3 -10.95 1.29 24.64
C THR A 3 -9.53 1.82 24.51
N PHE A 4 -8.68 1.41 25.42
CA PHE A 4 -7.28 1.82 25.43
C PHE A 4 -6.37 0.61 25.24
N PHE A 5 -5.32 0.82 24.43
CA PHE A 5 -4.22 -0.13 24.31
C PHE A 5 -2.92 0.61 24.64
N SER A 6 -2.17 0.10 25.61
CA SER A 6 -0.84 0.62 25.86
C SER A 6 0.15 0.11 24.82
N GLU A 7 1.33 0.70 24.79
CA GLU A 7 2.41 0.21 23.93
C GLU A 7 2.70 -1.28 24.21
N GLU A 8 2.77 -1.63 25.49
CA GLU A 8 3.01 -3.03 25.89
C GLU A 8 1.90 -3.96 25.43
N ASP A 9 0.64 -3.56 25.56
CA ASP A 9 -0.49 -4.33 25.06
C ASP A 9 -0.35 -4.64 23.59
N ILE A 10 0.04 -3.65 22.78
CA ILE A 10 0.19 -3.81 21.34
C ILE A 10 1.36 -4.74 21.02
N LEU A 11 2.49 -4.58 21.71
CA LEU A 11 3.68 -5.38 21.47
C LEU A 11 3.46 -6.86 21.81
N GLN A 12 2.66 -7.15 22.86
CA GLN A 12 2.39 -8.51 23.30
C GLN A 12 1.18 -9.15 22.64
N MET A 13 0.47 -8.41 21.82
CA MET A 13 -0.71 -8.89 21.11
C MET A 13 -0.36 -10.00 20.10
N PRO A 14 -1.20 -11.02 19.93
CA PRO A 14 -1.01 -11.99 18.85
C PRO A 14 -0.92 -11.28 17.50
N LYS A 15 -0.07 -11.80 16.61
CA LYS A 15 0.25 -11.15 15.33
C LYS A 15 -1.00 -10.78 14.52
N VAL A 16 -1.95 -11.70 14.36
CA VAL A 16 -3.15 -11.46 13.55
C VAL A 16 -4.01 -10.36 14.17
N LYS A 17 -4.21 -10.38 15.49
CA LYS A 17 -4.99 -9.35 16.18
C LYS A 17 -4.33 -7.98 16.04
N ARG A 18 -3.01 -7.90 16.21
CA ARG A 18 -2.26 -6.65 16.05
C ARG A 18 -2.39 -6.09 14.65
N LEU A 19 -2.24 -6.94 13.62
CA LEU A 19 -2.38 -6.53 12.24
C LEU A 19 -3.78 -5.98 11.95
N ASN A 20 -4.82 -6.65 12.44
CA ASN A 20 -6.19 -6.20 12.22
C ASN A 20 -6.46 -4.84 12.86
N ILE A 21 -5.97 -4.62 14.08
CA ILE A 21 -6.14 -3.34 14.77
C ILE A 21 -5.38 -2.23 14.06
N ILE A 22 -4.10 -2.44 13.77
CA ILE A 22 -3.25 -1.41 13.15
C ILE A 22 -3.75 -1.07 11.75
N ASN A 23 -4.19 -2.06 10.99
CA ASN A 23 -4.71 -1.80 9.64
C ASN A 23 -6.08 -1.12 9.63
N SER A 24 -6.83 -1.19 10.74
CA SER A 24 -8.18 -0.62 10.84
C SER A 24 -8.24 0.73 11.53
N ILE A 25 -7.27 1.04 12.39
CA ILE A 25 -7.33 2.21 13.27
C ILE A 25 -7.30 3.53 12.51
N THR A 26 -6.71 3.55 11.33
CA THR A 26 -6.64 4.76 10.49
C THR A 26 -7.89 4.99 9.64
N GLY A 27 -8.89 4.10 9.74
CA GLY A 27 -10.13 4.22 9.01
C GLY A 27 -10.12 3.54 7.67
N ILE A 28 -11.15 3.81 6.88
CA ILE A 28 -11.34 3.21 5.55
C ILE A 28 -10.28 3.76 4.59
N LYS A 29 -9.63 2.83 3.87
CA LYS A 29 -8.64 3.18 2.87
C LYS A 29 -9.08 2.63 1.52
N PRO A 30 -9.07 3.45 0.46
CA PRO A 30 -9.38 2.96 -0.87
C PRO A 30 -8.25 2.04 -1.37
N ALA A 31 -8.62 1.01 -2.13
CA ALA A 31 -7.66 0.19 -2.83
C ALA A 31 -7.27 0.87 -4.14
N ASN A 32 -5.99 0.87 -4.44
CA ASN A 32 -5.47 1.46 -5.67
C ASN A 32 -4.59 0.45 -6.38
N LEU A 33 -4.64 0.46 -7.71
CA LEU A 33 -3.72 -0.31 -8.53
C LEU A 33 -2.57 0.59 -8.94
N ILE A 34 -1.37 0.21 -8.56
CA ILE A 34 -0.17 0.91 -8.97
C ILE A 34 0.50 0.10 -10.06
N SER A 35 0.65 0.73 -11.23
CA SER A 35 1.28 0.12 -12.39
C SER A 35 2.69 0.65 -12.55
N THR A 36 3.61 -0.25 -12.78
CA THR A 36 5.00 0.06 -13.10
C THR A 36 5.43 -0.75 -14.31
N ILE A 37 6.54 -0.36 -14.90
CA ILE A 37 7.06 -1.02 -16.08
C ILE A 37 8.57 -1.23 -15.89
N ASP A 38 9.08 -2.37 -16.37
CA ASP A 38 10.52 -2.61 -16.35
C ASP A 38 11.18 -2.19 -17.66
N GLU A 39 12.48 -2.37 -17.74
CA GLU A 39 13.25 -1.99 -18.94
C GLU A 39 12.92 -2.81 -20.18
N ARG A 40 12.24 -3.94 -20.00
CA ARG A 40 11.79 -4.78 -21.12
C ARG A 40 10.33 -4.54 -21.49
N ASN A 41 9.74 -3.43 -21.03
CA ASN A 41 8.34 -3.07 -21.22
C ASN A 41 7.35 -4.08 -20.62
N ARG A 42 7.75 -4.81 -19.61
CA ARG A 42 6.85 -5.70 -18.89
C ARG A 42 6.15 -4.91 -17.78
N HIS A 43 4.84 -4.99 -17.77
CA HIS A 43 4.02 -4.30 -16.78
C HIS A 43 3.91 -5.10 -15.50
N ASN A 44 3.89 -4.40 -14.38
CA ASN A 44 3.61 -4.97 -13.07
C ASN A 44 2.46 -4.19 -12.45
N LEU A 45 1.43 -4.90 -11.97
CA LEU A 45 0.30 -4.32 -11.26
C LEU A 45 0.31 -4.81 -9.83
N ALA A 46 0.12 -3.90 -8.89
CA ALA A 46 0.03 -4.25 -7.49
C ALA A 46 -1.05 -3.42 -6.81
N ILE A 47 -1.70 -4.00 -5.82
CA ILE A 47 -2.76 -3.32 -5.05
C ILE A 47 -2.15 -2.69 -3.81
N PHE A 48 -2.43 -1.40 -3.61
CA PHE A 48 -1.97 -0.65 -2.44
C PHE A 48 -3.12 0.10 -1.80
N SER A 49 -3.17 0.08 -0.48
CA SER A 49 -4.09 0.92 0.31
C SER A 49 -3.36 2.03 1.05
N SER A 50 -2.07 2.20 0.80
CA SER A 50 -1.22 3.16 1.49
C SER A 50 -0.96 4.45 0.70
N VAL A 51 -1.80 4.74 -0.30
CA VAL A 51 -1.70 5.97 -1.07
C VAL A 51 -2.17 7.14 -0.21
N VAL A 52 -1.36 8.19 -0.13
CA VAL A 52 -1.64 9.35 0.72
C VAL A 52 -1.45 10.65 -0.04
N HIS A 53 -2.25 11.65 0.33
CA HIS A 53 -2.11 13.01 -0.12
C HIS A 53 -1.02 13.69 0.72
N LEU A 54 0.01 14.23 0.06
CA LEU A 54 1.12 14.90 0.72
C LEU A 54 1.06 16.41 0.63
N GLY A 55 0.49 16.95 -0.44
CA GLY A 55 0.38 18.37 -0.61
C GLY A 55 -0.27 18.75 -1.94
N SER A 56 -0.75 19.97 -2.05
CA SER A 56 -1.39 20.46 -3.26
C SER A 56 -0.57 21.53 -3.97
N ASN A 57 0.36 22.17 -3.27
CA ASN A 57 1.25 23.17 -3.83
C ASN A 57 2.63 23.08 -3.16
N PRO A 58 3.56 22.28 -3.71
CA PRO A 58 3.43 21.47 -4.93
C PRO A 58 2.45 20.29 -4.78
N ALA A 59 1.92 19.84 -5.90
CA ALA A 59 1.02 18.70 -5.92
C ALA A 59 1.81 17.41 -5.70
N LEU A 60 1.60 16.78 -4.55
CA LEU A 60 2.34 15.58 -4.16
C LEU A 60 1.38 14.51 -3.64
N ILE A 61 1.53 13.31 -4.20
CA ILE A 61 0.86 12.10 -3.75
C ILE A 61 1.93 11.03 -3.56
N GLY A 62 1.82 10.25 -2.51
CA GLY A 62 2.79 9.21 -2.25
C GLY A 62 2.14 7.92 -1.82
N PHE A 63 2.92 6.86 -1.74
CA PHE A 63 2.48 5.61 -1.15
C PHE A 63 3.67 4.93 -0.48
N ILE A 64 3.36 3.97 0.39
CA ILE A 64 4.38 3.30 1.19
C ILE A 64 4.65 1.92 0.63
N LEU A 65 5.91 1.66 0.32
CA LEU A 65 6.41 0.34 -0.05
C LEU A 65 7.06 -0.30 1.16
N ARG A 66 6.71 -1.57 1.41
CA ARG A 66 7.36 -2.32 2.47
C ARG A 66 8.79 -2.68 2.07
N PRO A 67 9.70 -2.86 3.04
CA PRO A 67 11.08 -3.23 2.73
C PRO A 67 11.18 -4.51 1.91
N GLN A 68 12.16 -4.56 1.00
CA GLN A 68 12.43 -5.71 0.14
C GLN A 68 13.50 -6.61 0.77
N GLU A 69 13.27 -7.08 2.00
CA GLU A 69 14.24 -7.91 2.70
C GLU A 69 14.03 -9.41 2.46
N LYS A 70 12.78 -9.86 2.56
CA LYS A 70 12.43 -11.29 2.45
C LYS A 70 11.60 -11.59 1.23
N ILE A 71 10.84 -10.61 0.73
CA ILE A 71 9.95 -10.76 -0.40
C ILE A 71 10.34 -9.74 -1.47
N ARG A 72 10.61 -10.23 -2.67
CA ARG A 72 10.93 -9.37 -3.80
C ARG A 72 9.74 -8.48 -4.16
N ARG A 73 9.99 -7.19 -4.38
CA ARG A 73 8.99 -6.19 -4.73
C ARG A 73 9.28 -5.64 -6.12
N HIS A 74 8.60 -6.17 -7.13
CA HIS A 74 8.79 -5.72 -8.52
C HIS A 74 8.48 -4.23 -8.71
N THR A 75 7.44 -3.73 -8.03
CA THR A 75 7.09 -2.31 -8.05
C THR A 75 8.27 -1.45 -7.61
N TYR A 76 8.91 -1.81 -6.51
CA TYR A 76 10.07 -1.10 -5.99
C TYR A 76 11.23 -1.10 -6.98
N GLU A 77 11.54 -2.27 -7.53
CA GLU A 77 12.64 -2.40 -8.49
C GLU A 77 12.39 -1.56 -9.75
N ASN A 78 11.16 -1.61 -10.28
CA ASN A 78 10.80 -0.87 -11.48
C ASN A 78 10.87 0.65 -11.27
N ILE A 79 10.44 1.13 -10.10
CA ILE A 79 10.51 2.55 -9.77
C ILE A 79 11.97 3.01 -9.67
N LEU A 80 12.84 2.20 -9.08
CA LEU A 80 14.27 2.51 -9.01
C LEU A 80 14.89 2.59 -10.40
N GLU A 81 14.45 1.77 -11.34
CA GLU A 81 15.00 1.77 -12.70
C GLU A 81 14.60 3.01 -13.50
N ASN A 82 13.32 3.37 -13.49
CA ASN A 82 12.83 4.42 -14.40
C ASN A 82 12.16 5.62 -13.71
N GLY A 83 11.86 5.53 -12.42
CA GLY A 83 11.32 6.65 -11.66
C GLY A 83 9.85 6.98 -11.90
N TYR A 84 9.11 6.13 -12.64
CA TYR A 84 7.71 6.40 -12.97
C TYR A 84 6.78 5.31 -12.49
N TYR A 85 5.55 5.71 -12.13
CA TYR A 85 4.46 4.80 -11.82
C TYR A 85 3.13 5.50 -12.05
N THR A 86 2.07 4.73 -12.22
CA THR A 86 0.72 5.27 -12.34
C THR A 86 -0.14 4.75 -11.19
N ILE A 87 -1.08 5.59 -10.75
CA ILE A 87 -2.04 5.25 -9.70
C ILE A 87 -3.42 5.21 -10.32
N ASN A 88 -4.11 4.08 -10.13
CA ASN A 88 -5.45 3.88 -10.66
C ASN A 88 -6.39 3.48 -9.54
N HIS A 89 -7.56 4.07 -9.50
CA HIS A 89 -8.58 3.68 -8.52
C HIS A 89 -9.18 2.34 -8.89
N LEU A 90 -9.48 1.55 -7.86
CA LEU A 90 -10.11 0.25 -8.02
C LEU A 90 -11.53 0.31 -7.43
N PRO A 91 -12.58 0.36 -8.26
CA PRO A 91 -13.95 0.32 -7.77
C PRO A 91 -14.25 -0.99 -7.04
N ASN A 92 -15.13 -0.97 -6.03
CA ASN A 92 -15.44 -2.15 -5.22
C ASN A 92 -15.85 -3.36 -6.05
N HIS A 93 -16.67 -3.16 -7.08
CA HIS A 93 -17.14 -4.26 -7.93
C HIS A 93 -16.06 -4.82 -8.86
N LYS A 94 -14.88 -4.19 -8.91
CA LYS A 94 -13.74 -4.61 -9.71
C LYS A 94 -12.62 -5.24 -8.87
N THR A 95 -12.82 -5.38 -7.58
CA THR A 95 -11.77 -5.88 -6.68
C THR A 95 -11.27 -7.26 -7.09
N LEU A 96 -12.17 -8.17 -7.44
CA LEU A 96 -11.80 -9.53 -7.87
C LEU A 96 -11.08 -9.53 -9.22
N GLU A 97 -11.44 -8.62 -10.12
CA GLU A 97 -10.78 -8.48 -11.42
C GLU A 97 -9.37 -7.91 -11.28
N GLY A 98 -9.05 -7.23 -10.20
CA GLY A 98 -7.74 -6.70 -9.92
C GLY A 98 -6.74 -7.72 -9.39
N HIS A 99 -7.16 -8.95 -9.16
CA HIS A 99 -6.30 -10.03 -8.68
C HIS A 99 -5.85 -10.93 -9.85
N TYR A 100 -4.97 -10.44 -10.63
CA TYR A 100 -4.42 -11.21 -11.74
C TYR A 100 -3.06 -11.79 -11.39
#